data_6359f1570e69ca40d64988602041ca38
#
_entry.id   6359f1570e69ca40d64988602041ca38
#
_cell.length_a   1.000
_cell.length_b   1.000
_cell.length_c   1.000
_cell.angle_alpha   90.00
_cell.angle_beta   90.00
_cell.angle_gamma   90.00
#
_symmetry.space_group_name_H-M   'P 1'
#
loop_
_entity.id
_entity.type
_entity.pdbx_description
1 polymer ?
#
loop_
_entity_poly.entity_id
_entity_poly.type
_entity_poly.pdbx_seq_one_letter_code
_entity_poly.pdbx_strand_id
1 'polypeptide(L)'
;MSGDKLPSEIKIKAIDYVISGTKAALGSVPFAGSLLAEVASSIIPNQRIDRIADFAFKLQERIEQLEEAQVRSELGDEEFTDLLEESLRQASRATSEARRQYLASLVANSLNTNTIEHAESKYLMRILGELNDVEVLWLRFFDEITMEGDKEFRELHSAVFKYSAATIGSSREDLDARALQESYRDHLVQLGLINEHIRKKRDGTPEYDKFTGKPAVNYRKANTLGRMLLRSIGMIADE
;
A
#
# COMPACT_ATOMS: atom_id res chain seq x y z
N MET A 1 -7.57 26.64 -34.77
CA MET A 1 -6.48 25.94 -34.06
C MET A 1 -6.77 24.47 -34.18
N SER A 2 -6.04 23.82 -35.06
CA SER A 2 -6.25 22.43 -35.48
C SER A 2 -5.59 21.51 -34.45
N GLY A 3 -6.39 20.72 -33.73
CA GLY A 3 -5.88 19.67 -32.85
C GLY A 3 -5.41 18.49 -33.68
N ASP A 4 -4.11 18.30 -33.70
CA ASP A 4 -3.42 17.25 -34.41
C ASP A 4 -3.80 15.89 -33.81
N LYS A 5 -4.77 15.20 -34.41
CA LYS A 5 -5.11 13.81 -34.07
C LYS A 5 -4.12 12.91 -34.77
N LEU A 6 -3.18 12.36 -34.00
CA LEU A 6 -2.28 11.30 -34.48
C LEU A 6 -3.09 10.21 -35.21
N PRO A 7 -2.63 9.76 -36.39
CA PRO A 7 -3.28 8.71 -37.16
C PRO A 7 -3.42 7.43 -36.32
N SER A 8 -4.57 6.74 -36.48
CA SER A 8 -4.91 5.51 -35.75
C SER A 8 -3.85 4.40 -35.86
N GLU A 9 -3.16 4.33 -37.01
CA GLU A 9 -2.08 3.36 -37.24
C GLU A 9 -0.83 3.61 -36.37
N ILE A 10 -0.53 4.87 -36.03
CA ILE A 10 0.60 5.20 -35.14
C ILE A 10 0.24 4.82 -33.69
N LYS A 11 -1.03 4.97 -33.31
CA LYS A 11 -1.52 4.52 -31.99
C LYS A 11 -1.46 3.01 -31.85
N ILE A 12 -1.84 2.26 -32.88
CA ILE A 12 -1.81 0.79 -32.89
C ILE A 12 -0.36 0.29 -32.81
N LYS A 13 0.56 0.87 -33.59
CA LYS A 13 1.98 0.50 -33.51
C LYS A 13 2.63 0.87 -32.17
N ALA A 14 2.28 2.00 -31.58
CA ALA A 14 2.76 2.37 -30.25
C ALA A 14 2.22 1.43 -29.16
N ILE A 15 0.95 1.02 -29.28
CA ILE A 15 0.34 0.04 -28.38
C ILE A 15 0.99 -1.34 -28.53
N ASP A 16 1.25 -1.80 -29.76
CA ASP A 16 1.94 -3.07 -30.01
C ASP A 16 3.38 -3.05 -29.50
N TYR A 17 4.07 -1.90 -29.57
CA TYR A 17 5.41 -1.75 -29.05
C TYR A 17 5.44 -1.74 -27.52
N VAL A 18 4.45 -1.10 -26.90
CA VAL A 18 4.27 -1.10 -25.44
C VAL A 18 3.89 -2.51 -24.96
N ILE A 19 2.99 -3.21 -25.65
CA ILE A 19 2.60 -4.59 -25.34
C ILE A 19 3.79 -5.54 -25.49
N SER A 20 4.58 -5.39 -26.55
CA SER A 20 5.78 -6.21 -26.78
C SER A 20 6.88 -5.91 -25.75
N GLY A 21 7.07 -4.64 -25.40
CA GLY A 21 8.00 -4.21 -24.36
C GLY A 21 7.59 -4.70 -22.97
N THR A 22 6.29 -4.69 -22.69
CA THR A 22 5.75 -5.17 -21.40
C THR A 22 5.82 -6.68 -21.27
N LYS A 23 5.50 -7.42 -22.35
CA LYS A 23 5.71 -8.88 -22.37
C LYS A 23 7.18 -9.25 -22.21
N ALA A 24 8.09 -8.46 -22.80
CA ALA A 24 9.51 -8.65 -22.63
C ALA A 24 9.95 -8.32 -21.19
N ALA A 25 9.40 -7.26 -20.59
CA ALA A 25 9.68 -6.89 -19.21
C ALA A 25 9.13 -7.92 -18.21
N LEU A 26 7.88 -8.37 -18.40
CA LEU A 26 7.28 -9.45 -17.58
C LEU A 26 8.01 -10.78 -17.80
N GLY A 27 8.42 -11.07 -19.05
CA GLY A 27 9.20 -12.28 -19.38
C GLY A 27 10.64 -12.25 -18.87
N SER A 28 11.17 -11.08 -18.50
CA SER A 28 12.51 -10.93 -17.92
C SER A 28 12.55 -11.15 -16.41
N VAL A 29 11.38 -11.22 -15.74
CA VAL A 29 11.33 -11.60 -14.33
C VAL A 29 11.79 -13.06 -14.21
N PRO A 30 12.90 -13.35 -13.51
CA PRO A 30 13.42 -14.70 -13.40
C PRO A 30 12.33 -15.61 -12.82
N PHE A 31 12.06 -16.75 -13.50
CA PHE A 31 11.17 -17.82 -13.08
C PHE A 31 9.66 -17.51 -13.04
N ALA A 32 9.26 -16.26 -12.77
CA ALA A 32 7.86 -15.85 -12.72
C ALA A 32 7.37 -15.20 -14.04
N GLY A 33 8.26 -14.89 -14.96
CA GLY A 33 7.94 -14.07 -16.13
C GLY A 33 6.87 -14.64 -17.05
N SER A 34 6.85 -15.95 -17.28
CA SER A 34 5.82 -16.60 -18.09
C SER A 34 4.45 -16.56 -17.42
N LEU A 35 4.40 -16.83 -16.12
CA LEU A 35 3.16 -16.80 -15.33
C LEU A 35 2.63 -15.36 -15.23
N LEU A 36 3.49 -14.39 -14.93
CA LEU A 36 3.12 -12.97 -14.90
C LEU A 36 2.57 -12.49 -16.24
N ALA A 37 3.19 -12.91 -17.36
CA ALA A 37 2.73 -12.56 -18.70
C ALA A 37 1.38 -13.20 -19.04
N GLU A 38 1.13 -14.43 -18.61
CA GLU A 38 -0.11 -15.14 -18.84
C GLU A 38 -1.25 -14.56 -18.01
N VAL A 39 -1.05 -14.39 -16.71
CA VAL A 39 -2.02 -13.78 -15.79
C VAL A 39 -2.35 -12.35 -16.22
N ALA A 40 -1.34 -11.53 -16.54
CA ALA A 40 -1.55 -10.17 -17.00
C ALA A 40 -2.37 -10.11 -18.29
N SER A 41 -2.14 -11.03 -19.24
CA SER A 41 -2.87 -11.05 -20.51
C SER A 41 -4.34 -11.46 -20.36
N SER A 42 -4.68 -12.28 -19.38
CA SER A 42 -6.02 -12.82 -19.17
C SER A 42 -6.95 -11.89 -18.35
N ILE A 43 -6.37 -11.08 -17.46
CA ILE A 43 -7.14 -10.38 -16.41
C ILE A 43 -7.23 -8.88 -16.69
N ILE A 44 -6.32 -8.27 -17.46
CA ILE A 44 -6.10 -6.82 -17.43
C ILE A 44 -6.28 -6.14 -18.80
N PRO A 45 -7.07 -5.03 -18.86
CA PRO A 45 -7.18 -4.21 -20.06
C PRO A 45 -5.83 -3.61 -20.47
N ASN A 46 -5.53 -3.61 -21.78
CA ASN A 46 -4.28 -3.08 -22.36
C ASN A 46 -3.89 -1.66 -21.92
N GLN A 47 -4.85 -0.86 -21.44
CA GLN A 47 -4.63 0.53 -20.99
C GLN A 47 -3.90 0.67 -19.64
N ARG A 48 -3.59 -0.44 -18.95
CA ARG A 48 -2.96 -0.43 -17.62
C ARG A 48 -1.68 -1.25 -17.57
N ILE A 49 -1.17 -1.63 -18.72
CA ILE A 49 -0.02 -2.51 -18.87
C ILE A 49 1.26 -1.87 -18.30
N ASP A 50 1.43 -0.55 -18.46
CA ASP A 50 2.55 0.21 -17.92
C ASP A 50 2.67 0.11 -16.39
N ARG A 51 1.54 0.09 -15.69
CA ARG A 51 1.53 -0.06 -14.22
C ARG A 51 1.93 -1.45 -13.78
N ILE A 52 1.53 -2.46 -14.54
CA ILE A 52 1.91 -3.84 -14.28
C ILE A 52 3.40 -4.05 -14.57
N ALA A 53 3.91 -3.45 -15.64
CA ALA A 53 5.33 -3.48 -15.95
C ALA A 53 6.16 -2.87 -14.82
N ASP A 54 5.76 -1.68 -14.32
CA ASP A 54 6.43 -1.05 -13.19
C ASP A 54 6.38 -1.92 -11.92
N PHE A 55 5.23 -2.51 -11.62
CA PHE A 55 5.11 -3.47 -10.52
C PHE A 55 6.04 -4.66 -10.70
N ALA A 56 6.09 -5.25 -11.91
CA ALA A 56 6.94 -6.41 -12.22
C ALA A 56 8.43 -6.09 -12.07
N PHE A 57 8.87 -4.90 -12.50
CA PHE A 57 10.24 -4.44 -12.26
C PHE A 57 10.56 -4.31 -10.78
N LYS A 58 9.67 -3.70 -10.00
CA LYS A 58 9.84 -3.56 -8.55
C LYS A 58 9.87 -4.91 -7.83
N LEU A 59 9.07 -5.86 -8.30
CA LEU A 59 9.09 -7.23 -7.77
C LEU A 59 10.41 -7.93 -8.15
N GLN A 60 10.85 -7.82 -9.41
CA GLN A 60 12.11 -8.41 -9.87
C GLN A 60 13.28 -7.93 -9.02
N GLU A 61 13.44 -6.62 -8.81
CA GLU A 61 14.53 -6.06 -8.01
C GLU A 61 14.60 -6.67 -6.59
N ARG A 62 13.45 -7.09 -6.03
CA ARG A 62 13.39 -7.68 -4.70
C ARG A 62 13.69 -9.16 -4.67
N ILE A 63 13.27 -9.90 -5.71
CA ILE A 63 13.45 -11.35 -5.76
C ILE A 63 14.80 -11.76 -6.35
N GLU A 64 15.54 -10.86 -6.99
CA GLU A 64 16.87 -11.15 -7.57
C GLU A 64 17.88 -11.68 -6.55
N GLN A 65 17.69 -11.40 -5.27
CA GLN A 65 18.56 -11.87 -4.18
C GLN A 65 18.11 -13.22 -3.60
N LEU A 66 16.95 -13.73 -4.01
CA LEU A 66 16.43 -15.01 -3.54
C LEU A 66 17.00 -16.18 -4.38
N GLU A 67 17.08 -17.35 -3.78
CA GLU A 67 17.50 -18.55 -4.51
C GLU A 67 16.44 -18.94 -5.55
N GLU A 68 16.90 -19.22 -6.78
CA GLU A 68 16.04 -19.65 -7.88
C GLU A 68 15.12 -20.82 -7.54
N ALA A 69 15.66 -21.81 -6.81
CA ALA A 69 14.92 -22.99 -6.41
C ALA A 69 13.76 -22.67 -5.47
N GLN A 70 13.95 -21.68 -4.58
CA GLN A 70 12.92 -21.21 -3.66
C GLN A 70 11.77 -20.54 -4.41
N VAL A 71 12.08 -19.59 -5.29
CA VAL A 71 11.07 -18.90 -6.10
C VAL A 71 10.29 -19.89 -6.97
N ARG A 72 10.97 -20.89 -7.55
CA ARG A 72 10.30 -21.92 -8.37
C ARG A 72 9.37 -22.82 -7.57
N SER A 73 9.73 -23.17 -6.32
CA SER A 73 8.87 -23.99 -5.48
C SER A 73 7.55 -23.27 -5.15
N GLU A 74 7.63 -21.97 -4.85
CA GLU A 74 6.47 -21.16 -4.51
C GLU A 74 5.52 -20.93 -5.71
N LEU A 75 6.06 -20.85 -6.93
CA LEU A 75 5.23 -20.75 -8.15
C LEU A 75 4.34 -21.99 -8.39
N GLY A 76 4.65 -23.12 -7.77
CA GLY A 76 3.80 -24.30 -7.75
C GLY A 76 2.72 -24.32 -6.67
N ASP A 77 2.76 -23.34 -5.76
CA ASP A 77 1.79 -23.21 -4.68
C ASP A 77 0.58 -22.39 -5.13
N GLU A 78 -0.63 -22.93 -4.89
CA GLU A 78 -1.89 -22.31 -5.32
C GLU A 78 -2.17 -21.02 -4.54
N GLU A 79 -1.84 -20.98 -3.23
CA GLU A 79 -2.02 -19.82 -2.38
C GLU A 79 -1.13 -18.66 -2.80
N PHE A 80 0.13 -18.95 -3.17
CA PHE A 80 1.04 -17.96 -3.71
C PHE A 80 0.57 -17.44 -5.07
N THR A 81 0.08 -18.31 -5.93
CA THR A 81 -0.44 -17.93 -7.25
C THR A 81 -1.64 -16.97 -7.10
N ASP A 82 -2.58 -17.25 -6.19
CA ASP A 82 -3.70 -16.38 -5.87
C ASP A 82 -3.23 -15.01 -5.34
N LEU A 83 -2.22 -15.00 -4.45
CA LEU A 83 -1.63 -13.76 -3.94
C LEU A 83 -1.05 -12.92 -5.08
N LEU A 84 -0.33 -13.56 -6.00
CA LEU A 84 0.27 -12.90 -7.15
C LEU A 84 -0.80 -12.33 -8.09
N GLU A 85 -1.87 -13.08 -8.39
CA GLU A 85 -2.99 -12.59 -9.19
C GLU A 85 -3.67 -11.38 -8.56
N GLU A 86 -3.93 -11.41 -7.26
CA GLU A 86 -4.55 -10.28 -6.58
C GLU A 86 -3.62 -9.06 -6.58
N SER A 87 -2.30 -9.26 -6.39
CA SER A 87 -1.32 -8.19 -6.47
C SER A 87 -1.31 -7.51 -7.84
N LEU A 88 -1.39 -8.28 -8.93
CA LEU A 88 -1.48 -7.77 -10.30
C LEU A 88 -2.77 -6.99 -10.54
N ARG A 89 -3.91 -7.45 -10.01
CA ARG A 89 -5.19 -6.73 -10.10
C ARG A 89 -5.10 -5.38 -9.40
N GLN A 90 -4.54 -5.34 -8.18
CA GLN A 90 -4.36 -4.10 -7.43
C GLN A 90 -3.34 -3.19 -8.11
N ALA A 91 -2.19 -3.71 -8.58
CA ALA A 91 -1.16 -2.95 -9.28
C ALA A 91 -1.71 -2.28 -10.55
N SER A 92 -2.55 -2.97 -11.32
CA SER A 92 -3.19 -2.40 -12.51
C SER A 92 -4.06 -1.18 -12.22
N ARG A 93 -4.60 -1.09 -11.00
CA ARG A 93 -5.44 0.02 -10.54
C ARG A 93 -4.64 1.08 -9.80
N ALA A 94 -3.44 0.74 -9.32
CA ALA A 94 -2.59 1.62 -8.53
C ALA A 94 -2.08 2.79 -9.36
N THR A 95 -2.53 4.01 -9.03
CA THR A 95 -2.10 5.24 -9.73
C THR A 95 -0.77 5.76 -9.21
N SER A 96 -0.43 5.49 -7.94
CA SER A 96 0.82 5.91 -7.33
C SER A 96 1.92 4.86 -7.49
N GLU A 97 3.15 5.32 -7.61
CA GLU A 97 4.34 4.47 -7.60
C GLU A 97 4.52 3.78 -6.25
N ALA A 98 4.29 4.51 -5.15
CA ALA A 98 4.38 3.99 -3.80
C ALA A 98 3.49 2.75 -3.60
N ARG A 99 2.24 2.79 -4.10
CA ARG A 99 1.33 1.64 -4.02
C ARG A 99 1.89 0.41 -4.72
N ARG A 100 2.45 0.56 -5.93
CA ARG A 100 3.05 -0.57 -6.66
C ARG A 100 4.28 -1.12 -5.94
N GLN A 101 5.04 -0.23 -5.26
CA GLN A 101 6.15 -0.58 -4.40
C GLN A 101 5.69 -1.44 -3.20
N TYR A 102 4.61 -1.04 -2.51
CA TYR A 102 4.04 -1.79 -1.38
C TYR A 102 3.59 -3.19 -1.82
N LEU A 103 2.90 -3.28 -2.94
CA LEU A 103 2.44 -4.56 -3.48
C LEU A 103 3.62 -5.48 -3.83
N ALA A 104 4.65 -4.95 -4.48
CA ALA A 104 5.86 -5.71 -4.85
C ALA A 104 6.61 -6.18 -3.59
N SER A 105 6.71 -5.34 -2.55
CA SER A 105 7.32 -5.72 -1.28
C SER A 105 6.56 -6.86 -0.61
N LEU A 106 5.23 -6.76 -0.54
CA LEU A 106 4.40 -7.77 0.11
C LEU A 106 4.54 -9.13 -0.59
N VAL A 107 4.50 -9.18 -1.92
CA VAL A 107 4.71 -10.42 -2.68
C VAL A 107 6.11 -10.96 -2.48
N ALA A 108 7.15 -10.12 -2.54
CA ALA A 108 8.53 -10.57 -2.35
C ALA A 108 8.76 -11.12 -0.93
N ASN A 109 8.20 -10.46 0.09
CA ASN A 109 8.31 -10.89 1.48
C ASN A 109 7.55 -12.21 1.75
N SER A 110 6.49 -12.49 1.00
CA SER A 110 5.79 -13.78 1.09
C SER A 110 6.59 -14.97 0.58
N LEU A 111 7.62 -14.74 -0.22
CA LEU A 111 8.58 -15.76 -0.66
C LEU A 111 9.60 -16.14 0.42
N ASN A 112 9.71 -15.35 1.49
CA ASN A 112 10.62 -15.62 2.59
C ASN A 112 9.92 -16.51 3.62
N THR A 113 10.02 -17.83 3.44
CA THR A 113 9.31 -18.88 4.19
C THR A 113 9.51 -18.85 5.71
N ASN A 114 10.44 -18.04 6.22
CA ASN A 114 10.70 -17.96 7.66
C ASN A 114 9.78 -16.98 8.40
N THR A 115 8.93 -16.21 7.71
CA THR A 115 8.26 -15.06 8.32
C THR A 115 6.73 -15.16 8.34
N ILE A 116 6.07 -15.49 7.23
CA ILE A 116 4.60 -15.47 7.10
C ILE A 116 4.14 -16.54 6.12
N GLU A 117 3.07 -17.29 6.48
CA GLU A 117 2.40 -18.18 5.54
C GLU A 117 1.66 -17.39 4.44
N HIS A 118 1.45 -17.99 3.26
CA HIS A 118 0.77 -17.33 2.13
C HIS A 118 -0.66 -16.87 2.49
N ALA A 119 -1.38 -17.62 3.31
CA ALA A 119 -2.70 -17.22 3.79
C ALA A 119 -2.68 -15.90 4.58
N GLU A 120 -1.63 -15.69 5.41
CA GLU A 120 -1.42 -14.44 6.13
C GLU A 120 -1.08 -13.29 5.18
N SER A 121 -0.23 -13.55 4.18
CA SER A 121 0.12 -12.58 3.12
C SER A 121 -1.10 -12.18 2.30
N LYS A 122 -2.01 -13.11 1.96
CA LYS A 122 -3.30 -12.83 1.31
C LYS A 122 -4.19 -11.95 2.19
N TYR A 123 -4.20 -12.21 3.51
CA TYR A 123 -4.94 -11.37 4.45
C TYR A 123 -4.39 -9.94 4.49
N LEU A 124 -3.07 -9.78 4.58
CA LEU A 124 -2.41 -8.47 4.55
C LEU A 124 -2.63 -7.75 3.21
N MET A 125 -2.60 -8.47 2.09
CA MET A 125 -2.91 -7.93 0.75
C MET A 125 -4.33 -7.37 0.69
N ARG A 126 -5.31 -8.06 1.29
CA ARG A 126 -6.68 -7.57 1.38
C ARG A 126 -6.77 -6.29 2.19
N ILE A 127 -6.15 -6.26 3.38
CA ILE A 127 -6.10 -5.05 4.21
C ILE A 127 -5.45 -3.90 3.45
N LEU A 128 -4.31 -4.16 2.78
CA LEU A 128 -3.64 -3.14 1.96
C LEU A 128 -4.57 -2.61 0.86
N GLY A 129 -5.39 -3.47 0.25
CA GLY A 129 -6.38 -3.09 -0.77
C GLY A 129 -7.49 -2.17 -0.25
N GLU A 130 -7.81 -2.22 1.04
CA GLU A 130 -8.80 -1.34 1.68
C GLU A 130 -8.21 0.03 2.06
N LEU A 131 -6.89 0.13 2.26
CA LEU A 131 -6.21 1.36 2.61
C LEU A 131 -5.90 2.22 1.37
N ASN A 132 -6.05 3.54 1.50
CA ASN A 132 -5.43 4.48 0.56
C ASN A 132 -3.99 4.81 0.97
N ASP A 133 -3.24 5.49 0.09
CA ASP A 133 -1.82 5.77 0.34
C ASP A 133 -1.61 6.74 1.53
N VAL A 134 -2.55 7.63 1.78
CA VAL A 134 -2.51 8.55 2.94
C VAL A 134 -2.69 7.78 4.24
N GLU A 135 -3.56 6.77 4.27
CA GLU A 135 -3.76 5.91 5.44
C GLU A 135 -2.53 5.06 5.75
N VAL A 136 -1.81 4.59 4.74
CA VAL A 136 -0.51 3.92 4.94
C VAL A 136 0.51 4.85 5.60
N LEU A 137 0.57 6.11 5.16
CA LEU A 137 1.43 7.11 5.80
C LEU A 137 1.02 7.38 7.25
N TRP A 138 -0.29 7.47 7.55
CA TRP A 138 -0.78 7.60 8.92
C TRP A 138 -0.47 6.37 9.76
N LEU A 139 -0.59 5.16 9.22
CA LEU A 139 -0.20 3.94 9.94
C LEU A 139 1.28 3.96 10.31
N ARG A 140 2.16 4.34 9.37
CA ARG A 140 3.61 4.49 9.61
C ARG A 140 3.89 5.58 10.65
N PHE A 141 3.15 6.70 10.63
CA PHE A 141 3.26 7.77 11.62
C PHE A 141 2.94 7.27 13.04
N PHE A 142 1.97 6.36 13.18
CA PHE A 142 1.59 5.78 14.47
C PHE A 142 2.50 4.65 14.94
N ASP A 143 3.41 4.18 14.14
CA ASP A 143 4.39 3.19 14.56
C ASP A 143 5.38 3.82 15.55
N GLU A 144 5.89 4.99 15.26
CA GLU A 144 6.81 5.71 16.11
C GLU A 144 6.30 7.11 16.46
N ILE A 145 5.58 7.19 17.60
CA ILE A 145 4.89 8.41 18.05
C ILE A 145 5.76 9.35 18.91
N THR A 146 7.03 8.99 19.18
CA THR A 146 7.94 9.81 19.99
C THR A 146 8.27 11.12 19.27
N MET A 147 8.54 12.19 20.03
CA MET A 147 8.90 13.50 19.44
C MET A 147 10.20 13.46 18.62
N GLU A 148 11.07 12.51 18.92
CA GLU A 148 12.37 12.34 18.24
C GLU A 148 12.33 11.22 17.18
N GLY A 149 11.25 10.43 17.16
CA GLY A 149 11.09 9.32 16.22
C GLY A 149 10.83 9.83 14.80
N ASP A 150 11.53 9.20 13.87
CA ASP A 150 11.38 9.33 12.40
C ASP A 150 11.12 10.76 11.90
N LYS A 151 12.00 11.69 12.28
CA LYS A 151 11.87 13.11 11.87
C LYS A 151 11.89 13.27 10.36
N GLU A 152 12.77 12.55 9.68
CA GLU A 152 12.93 12.62 8.22
C GLU A 152 11.63 12.24 7.51
N PHE A 153 11.00 11.13 7.91
CA PHE A 153 9.72 10.72 7.37
C PHE A 153 8.61 11.75 7.62
N ARG A 154 8.56 12.33 8.82
CA ARG A 154 7.55 13.34 9.17
C ARG A 154 7.75 14.64 8.42
N GLU A 155 8.98 15.07 8.22
CA GLU A 155 9.31 16.25 7.44
C GLU A 155 8.96 16.05 5.96
N LEU A 156 9.32 14.88 5.39
CA LEU A 156 9.00 14.53 4.01
C LEU A 156 7.48 14.53 3.75
N HIS A 157 6.70 14.06 4.70
CA HIS A 157 5.23 13.96 4.60
C HIS A 157 4.49 15.03 5.43
N SER A 158 5.15 16.14 5.78
CA SER A 158 4.60 17.18 6.65
C SER A 158 3.27 17.74 6.17
N ALA A 159 3.05 17.84 4.87
CA ALA A 159 1.78 18.28 4.28
C ALA A 159 0.60 17.34 4.65
N VAL A 160 0.85 16.02 4.75
CA VAL A 160 -0.16 15.02 5.13
C VAL A 160 -0.47 15.11 6.62
N PHE A 161 0.55 15.35 7.46
CA PHE A 161 0.42 15.35 8.92
C PHE A 161 0.09 16.71 9.51
N LYS A 162 -0.01 17.75 8.66
CA LYS A 162 -0.39 19.08 9.12
C LYS A 162 -1.72 19.03 9.85
N TYR A 163 -1.69 19.35 11.13
CA TYR A 163 -2.91 19.37 11.96
C TYR A 163 -3.84 20.48 11.51
N SER A 164 -5.04 20.14 11.09
CA SER A 164 -6.11 21.09 10.86
C SER A 164 -6.92 21.26 12.15
N ALA A 165 -6.67 22.37 12.87
CA ALA A 165 -7.46 22.71 14.04
C ALA A 165 -8.82 23.25 13.59
N ALA A 166 -9.91 22.58 13.94
CA ALA A 166 -11.24 23.15 13.78
C ALA A 166 -11.57 23.97 15.03
N THR A 167 -11.67 25.28 14.86
CA THR A 167 -12.11 26.23 15.88
C THR A 167 -13.35 26.98 15.39
N ILE A 168 -14.01 27.69 16.27
CA ILE A 168 -15.10 28.58 15.87
C ILE A 168 -14.53 29.64 14.92
N GLY A 169 -15.00 29.61 13.64
CA GLY A 169 -14.51 30.50 12.58
C GLY A 169 -13.50 29.87 11.60
N SER A 170 -13.19 28.57 11.73
CA SER A 170 -12.39 27.85 10.73
C SER A 170 -13.05 27.89 9.36
N SER A 171 -12.24 27.93 8.30
CA SER A 171 -12.74 27.82 6.92
C SER A 171 -13.40 26.46 6.68
N ARG A 172 -14.24 26.37 5.64
CA ARG A 172 -14.83 25.09 5.25
C ARG A 172 -13.76 24.08 4.83
N GLU A 173 -12.70 24.53 4.18
CA GLU A 173 -11.57 23.71 3.75
C GLU A 173 -10.84 23.09 4.94
N ASP A 174 -10.63 23.86 6.03
CA ASP A 174 -10.02 23.33 7.26
C ASP A 174 -10.92 22.30 7.95
N LEU A 175 -12.24 22.50 7.94
CA LEU A 175 -13.20 21.55 8.51
C LEU A 175 -13.24 20.26 7.70
N ASP A 176 -13.26 20.35 6.36
CA ASP A 176 -13.24 19.19 5.46
C ASP A 176 -11.93 18.43 5.58
N ALA A 177 -10.79 19.11 5.63
CA ALA A 177 -9.47 18.49 5.82
C ALA A 177 -9.39 17.75 7.17
N ARG A 178 -9.93 18.32 8.22
CA ARG A 178 -10.00 17.67 9.53
C ARG A 178 -10.89 16.43 9.50
N ALA A 179 -12.08 16.52 8.88
CA ALA A 179 -12.99 15.39 8.75
C ALA A 179 -12.34 14.20 8.03
N LEU A 180 -11.59 14.47 6.95
CA LEU A 180 -10.82 13.45 6.25
C LEU A 180 -9.74 12.83 7.13
N GLN A 181 -8.95 13.64 7.86
CA GLN A 181 -7.93 13.13 8.77
C GLN A 181 -8.51 12.25 9.89
N GLU A 182 -9.66 12.63 10.44
CA GLU A 182 -10.36 11.83 11.44
C GLU A 182 -10.88 10.53 10.83
N SER A 183 -11.44 10.57 9.62
CA SER A 183 -11.90 9.39 8.89
C SER A 183 -10.77 8.38 8.64
N TYR A 184 -9.58 8.83 8.22
CA TYR A 184 -8.42 7.95 8.03
C TYR A 184 -8.01 7.25 9.33
N ARG A 185 -7.98 7.96 10.44
CA ARG A 185 -7.64 7.40 11.76
C ARG A 185 -8.69 6.39 12.23
N ASP A 186 -9.97 6.75 12.11
CA ASP A 186 -11.09 5.87 12.48
C ASP A 186 -11.07 4.59 11.62
N HIS A 187 -10.75 4.67 10.33
CA HIS A 187 -10.63 3.52 9.44
C HIS A 187 -9.47 2.60 9.86
N LEU A 188 -8.31 3.14 10.21
CA LEU A 188 -7.19 2.35 10.73
C LEU A 188 -7.53 1.62 12.05
N VAL A 189 -8.36 2.24 12.91
CA VAL A 189 -8.88 1.59 14.13
C VAL A 189 -9.86 0.48 13.75
N GLN A 190 -10.77 0.71 12.81
CA GLN A 190 -11.76 -0.28 12.35
C GLN A 190 -11.09 -1.51 11.72
N LEU A 191 -10.00 -1.32 10.98
CA LEU A 191 -9.21 -2.42 10.42
C LEU A 191 -8.33 -3.12 11.47
N GLY A 192 -8.34 -2.64 12.72
CA GLY A 192 -7.55 -3.24 13.80
C GLY A 192 -6.04 -3.04 13.65
N LEU A 193 -5.58 -2.00 12.94
CA LEU A 193 -4.16 -1.73 12.69
C LEU A 193 -3.52 -0.84 13.76
N ILE A 194 -4.33 -0.03 14.43
CA ILE A 194 -3.89 0.86 15.51
C ILE A 194 -4.78 0.72 16.73
N ASN A 195 -4.20 0.98 17.90
CA ASN A 195 -4.91 1.04 19.17
C ASN A 195 -5.05 2.49 19.62
N GLU A 196 -6.23 2.83 20.17
CA GLU A 196 -6.49 4.08 20.82
C GLU A 196 -6.27 3.97 22.33
N HIS A 197 -5.45 4.85 22.88
CA HIS A 197 -5.26 5.00 24.30
C HIS A 197 -6.13 6.13 24.82
N ILE A 198 -7.20 5.77 25.53
CA ILE A 198 -8.19 6.71 26.03
C ILE A 198 -7.64 7.47 27.24
N ARG A 199 -7.87 8.79 27.27
CA ARG A 199 -7.57 9.65 28.40
C ARG A 199 -8.45 9.26 29.58
N LYS A 200 -7.84 9.14 30.76
CA LYS A 200 -8.56 8.82 31.99
C LYS A 200 -8.52 9.99 32.96
N LYS A 201 -9.61 10.18 33.70
CA LYS A 201 -9.67 11.07 34.83
C LYS A 201 -8.89 10.52 36.03
N ARG A 202 -8.73 11.29 37.10
CA ARG A 202 -8.03 10.87 38.32
C ARG A 202 -8.65 9.64 38.99
N ASP A 203 -9.95 9.43 38.83
CA ASP A 203 -10.71 8.30 39.37
C ASP A 203 -10.64 7.02 38.48
N GLY A 204 -9.88 7.08 37.39
CA GLY A 204 -9.71 5.97 36.44
C GLY A 204 -10.81 5.85 35.39
N THR A 205 -11.86 6.65 35.44
CA THR A 205 -12.94 6.67 34.45
C THR A 205 -12.51 7.34 33.15
N PRO A 206 -13.04 6.94 31.98
CA PRO A 206 -12.77 7.62 30.71
C PRO A 206 -13.19 9.10 30.76
N GLU A 207 -12.33 9.94 30.16
CA GLU A 207 -12.70 11.32 29.86
C GLU A 207 -13.42 11.34 28.50
N TYR A 208 -14.49 12.13 28.40
CA TYR A 208 -15.26 12.28 27.17
C TYR A 208 -15.08 13.69 26.60
N ASP A 209 -14.94 13.77 25.29
CA ASP A 209 -14.96 15.04 24.58
C ASP A 209 -16.36 15.66 24.66
N LYS A 210 -16.43 16.93 25.07
CA LYS A 210 -17.70 17.63 25.34
C LYS A 210 -18.52 17.94 24.08
N PHE A 211 -17.86 17.98 22.91
CA PHE A 211 -18.51 18.34 21.65
C PHE A 211 -18.97 17.11 20.89
N THR A 212 -18.16 16.05 20.89
CA THR A 212 -18.43 14.83 20.11
C THR A 212 -19.13 13.75 20.95
N GLY A 213 -19.04 13.80 22.28
CA GLY A 213 -19.50 12.74 23.17
C GLY A 213 -18.68 11.45 23.10
N LYS A 214 -17.62 11.41 22.27
CA LYS A 214 -16.72 10.27 22.17
C LYS A 214 -15.69 10.27 23.30
N PRO A 215 -15.12 9.09 23.68
CA PRO A 215 -13.98 9.05 24.59
C PRO A 215 -12.82 9.90 24.06
N ALA A 216 -12.22 10.70 24.94
CA ALA A 216 -11.08 11.53 24.58
C ALA A 216 -9.84 10.66 24.38
N VAL A 217 -9.31 10.63 23.16
CA VAL A 217 -8.10 9.88 22.83
C VAL A 217 -6.87 10.66 23.28
N ASN A 218 -5.98 10.01 24.03
CA ASN A 218 -4.72 10.58 24.45
C ASN A 218 -3.66 10.47 23.34
N TYR A 219 -3.47 9.24 22.84
CA TYR A 219 -2.62 8.94 21.68
C TYR A 219 -3.10 7.68 20.97
N ARG A 220 -2.63 7.50 19.75
CA ARG A 220 -2.81 6.28 18.94
C ARG A 220 -1.46 5.64 18.67
N LYS A 221 -1.41 4.31 18.59
CA LYS A 221 -0.18 3.58 18.29
C LYS A 221 -0.49 2.39 17.39
N ALA A 222 0.39 2.14 16.40
CA ALA A 222 0.32 0.92 15.61
C ALA A 222 0.47 -0.30 16.53
N ASN A 223 -0.39 -1.29 16.33
CA ASN A 223 -0.34 -2.54 17.05
C ASN A 223 0.46 -3.61 16.26
N THR A 224 0.49 -4.84 16.74
CA THR A 224 1.25 -5.93 16.12
C THR A 224 0.82 -6.17 14.67
N LEU A 225 -0.48 -6.17 14.36
CA LEU A 225 -0.99 -6.34 12.98
C LEU A 225 -0.59 -5.17 12.08
N GLY A 226 -0.70 -3.93 12.60
CA GLY A 226 -0.28 -2.74 11.86
C GLY A 226 1.22 -2.76 11.53
N ARG A 227 2.07 -3.16 12.47
CA ARG A 227 3.50 -3.33 12.25
C ARG A 227 3.82 -4.46 11.28
N MET A 228 3.10 -5.59 11.39
CA MET A 228 3.21 -6.71 10.47
C MET A 228 2.93 -6.25 9.02
N LEU A 229 1.86 -5.49 8.80
CA LEU A 229 1.57 -4.90 7.50
C LEU A 229 2.70 -3.94 7.05
N LEU A 230 3.15 -3.03 7.92
CA LEU A 230 4.23 -2.08 7.58
C LEU A 230 5.53 -2.78 7.18
N ARG A 231 5.93 -3.86 7.88
CA ARG A 231 7.09 -4.69 7.50
C ARG A 231 6.85 -5.36 6.15
N SER A 232 5.70 -6.01 5.97
CA SER A 232 5.38 -6.74 4.73
C SER A 232 5.41 -5.84 3.50
N ILE A 233 5.03 -4.56 3.61
CA ILE A 233 5.08 -3.60 2.51
C ILE A 233 6.41 -2.82 2.43
N GLY A 234 7.39 -3.11 3.28
CA GLY A 234 8.70 -2.50 3.27
C GLY A 234 8.75 -1.05 3.79
N MET A 235 7.79 -0.67 4.64
CA MET A 235 7.75 0.67 5.26
C MET A 235 8.58 0.77 6.54
N ILE A 236 8.87 -0.35 7.19
CA ILE A 236 9.77 -0.47 8.34
C ILE A 236 10.65 -1.71 8.16
N ALA A 237 11.83 -1.71 8.79
CA ALA A 237 12.73 -2.86 8.77
C ALA A 237 12.19 -4.01 9.64
N ASP A 238 12.62 -5.22 9.35
CA ASP A 238 12.50 -6.36 10.27
C ASP A 238 13.46 -6.14 11.44
N GLU A 239 12.94 -6.20 12.67
CA GLU A 239 13.72 -6.11 13.91
C GLU A 239 14.42 -7.42 14.26
#